data_5b4fb778ef8bdd8c75eaf971a966adc0
#
_entry.id   5b4fb778ef8bdd8c75eaf971a966adc0
#
_cell.length_a   1.000
_cell.length_b   1.000
_cell.length_c   1.000
_cell.angle_alpha   90.00
_cell.angle_beta   90.00
_cell.angle_gamma   90.00
#
_symmetry.space_group_name_H-M   'P 1'
#
loop_
_entity.id
_entity.type
_entity.pdbx_description
1 polymer ?
#
loop_
_entity_poly.entity_id
_entity_poly.type
_entity_poly.pdbx_seq_one_letter_code
_entity_poly.pdbx_strand_id
1 'polypeptide(L)'
;IKKFRIKNFKAKKSILNLEKISLKFGRKIILDNLDLKLNNGQILGLLGPNGVGKSTIFNLITGLLSPDYGSIFINSELVNKYPIYQRTLKFKIGFVPQYGGFFHDLTVYENLKAIAEITIHNKSFRDEKIDSLISKFELDAVRDIKATFLSGGQKKKLVIAIALITDPKILLLDEPFAALDVMTVK
;
A
#
# COMPACT_ATOMS: atom_id res chain seq x y z
N ILE A 1 -5.49 -15.74 -11.22
CA ILE A 1 -5.61 -15.10 -9.90
C ILE A 1 -6.99 -15.42 -9.33
N LYS A 2 -7.08 -16.12 -8.18
CA LYS A 2 -8.35 -16.35 -7.48
C LYS A 2 -8.68 -15.10 -6.65
N LYS A 3 -9.89 -14.55 -6.85
CA LYS A 3 -10.41 -13.44 -6.03
C LYS A 3 -11.23 -14.00 -4.87
N PHE A 4 -10.90 -13.61 -3.65
CA PHE A 4 -11.74 -13.85 -2.48
C PHE A 4 -12.50 -12.57 -2.12
N ARG A 5 -13.81 -12.66 -2.02
CA ARG A 5 -14.67 -11.55 -1.64
C ARG A 5 -15.28 -11.85 -0.28
N ILE A 6 -14.95 -11.06 0.72
CA ILE A 6 -15.65 -11.11 2.00
C ILE A 6 -17.06 -10.56 1.76
N LYS A 7 -18.09 -11.42 1.98
CA LYS A 7 -19.49 -11.07 1.79
C LYS A 7 -19.96 -10.02 2.79
N ASN A 8 -20.80 -9.11 2.29
CA ASN A 8 -21.71 -8.19 2.95
C ASN A 8 -21.21 -6.76 3.17
N PHE A 9 -21.21 -5.99 2.06
CA PHE A 9 -21.50 -4.56 2.17
C PHE A 9 -22.49 -4.16 1.07
N LYS A 10 -23.55 -3.37 1.44
CA LYS A 10 -24.49 -2.73 0.50
C LYS A 10 -23.71 -2.09 -0.64
N ALA A 11 -24.24 -2.07 -1.85
CA ALA A 11 -23.57 -1.56 -3.06
C ALA A 11 -23.00 -0.15 -2.80
N LYS A 12 -21.72 -0.09 -2.43
CA LYS A 12 -20.99 1.16 -2.20
C LYS A 12 -20.30 1.57 -3.49
N LYS A 13 -20.14 2.88 -3.68
CA LYS A 13 -19.43 3.47 -4.83
C LYS A 13 -18.06 2.82 -5.01
N SER A 14 -17.73 2.44 -6.24
CA SER A 14 -16.42 1.89 -6.57
C SER A 14 -15.34 2.94 -6.33
N ILE A 15 -14.31 2.57 -5.57
CA ILE A 15 -13.14 3.44 -5.32
C ILE A 15 -12.00 3.14 -6.30
N LEU A 16 -11.88 1.89 -6.75
CA LEU A 16 -10.87 1.42 -7.71
C LEU A 16 -11.50 0.49 -8.71
N ASN A 17 -11.24 0.72 -10.00
CA ASN A 17 -11.69 -0.13 -11.09
C ASN A 17 -10.56 -0.29 -12.12
N LEU A 18 -10.19 -1.52 -12.41
CA LEU A 18 -9.29 -1.93 -13.48
C LEU A 18 -10.15 -2.60 -14.54
N GLU A 19 -10.06 -2.13 -15.78
CA GLU A 19 -10.86 -2.63 -16.90
C GLU A 19 -9.95 -3.15 -18.01
N LYS A 20 -10.09 -4.42 -18.36
CA LYS A 20 -9.39 -5.11 -19.46
C LYS A 20 -7.88 -4.89 -19.44
N ILE A 21 -7.27 -4.91 -18.25
CA ILE A 21 -5.84 -4.65 -18.08
C ILE A 21 -5.04 -5.80 -18.66
N SER A 22 -4.16 -5.48 -19.61
CA SER A 22 -3.17 -6.40 -20.16
C SER A 22 -1.77 -5.78 -20.06
N LEU A 23 -0.79 -6.62 -19.71
CA LEU A 23 0.61 -6.21 -19.58
C LEU A 23 1.53 -7.39 -19.96
N LYS A 24 2.57 -7.09 -20.73
CA LYS A 24 3.63 -8.01 -21.12
C LYS A 24 5.00 -7.49 -20.70
N PHE A 25 5.90 -8.39 -20.34
CA PHE A 25 7.33 -8.10 -20.22
C PHE A 25 8.07 -8.87 -21.32
N GLY A 26 8.49 -8.16 -22.34
CA GLY A 26 9.02 -8.77 -23.55
C GLY A 26 7.98 -9.71 -24.19
N ARG A 27 8.30 -11.01 -24.29
CA ARG A 27 7.37 -12.02 -24.83
C ARG A 27 6.43 -12.65 -23.79
N LYS A 28 6.68 -12.39 -22.49
CA LYS A 28 5.92 -13.00 -21.41
C LYS A 28 4.68 -12.17 -21.08
N ILE A 29 3.50 -12.76 -21.21
CA ILE A 29 2.24 -12.18 -20.76
C ILE A 29 2.19 -12.30 -19.22
N ILE A 30 2.02 -11.18 -18.52
CA ILE A 30 1.90 -11.11 -17.06
C ILE A 30 0.44 -10.99 -16.65
N LEU A 31 -0.29 -10.11 -17.34
CA LEU A 31 -1.72 -9.92 -17.15
C LEU A 31 -2.40 -9.96 -18.51
N ASP A 32 -3.53 -10.63 -18.60
CA ASP A 32 -4.32 -10.76 -19.80
C ASP A 32 -5.79 -10.46 -19.49
N ASN A 33 -6.29 -9.36 -20.04
CA ASN A 33 -7.67 -8.93 -19.96
C ASN A 33 -8.25 -8.96 -18.52
N LEU A 34 -7.48 -8.45 -17.54
CA LEU A 34 -7.84 -8.47 -16.12
C LEU A 34 -8.86 -7.39 -15.80
N ASP A 35 -9.99 -7.79 -15.23
CA ASP A 35 -10.93 -6.90 -14.58
C ASP A 35 -10.84 -7.04 -13.06
N LEU A 36 -10.78 -5.90 -12.34
CA LEU A 36 -10.76 -5.87 -10.89
C LEU A 36 -11.54 -4.64 -10.40
N LYS A 37 -12.43 -4.85 -9.44
CA LYS A 37 -13.22 -3.78 -8.83
C LYS A 37 -13.14 -3.85 -7.32
N LEU A 38 -12.85 -2.70 -6.69
CA LEU A 38 -12.85 -2.49 -5.26
C LEU A 38 -13.85 -1.40 -4.90
N ASN A 39 -14.75 -1.70 -3.98
CA ASN A 39 -15.71 -0.73 -3.48
C ASN A 39 -15.20 -0.10 -2.17
N ASN A 40 -15.68 1.10 -1.85
CA ASN A 40 -15.31 1.78 -0.62
C ASN A 40 -15.65 0.93 0.62
N GLY A 41 -14.67 0.79 1.54
CA GLY A 41 -14.78 -0.03 2.75
C GLY A 41 -14.77 -1.55 2.49
N GLN A 42 -14.35 -2.00 1.31
CA GLN A 42 -14.18 -3.41 0.97
C GLN A 42 -12.73 -3.83 1.15
N ILE A 43 -12.52 -5.05 1.62
CA ILE A 43 -11.22 -5.74 1.60
C ILE A 43 -11.23 -6.73 0.43
N LEU A 44 -10.18 -6.71 -0.39
CA LEU A 44 -10.00 -7.61 -1.53
C LEU A 44 -8.67 -8.35 -1.40
N GLY A 45 -8.71 -9.66 -1.27
CA GLY A 45 -7.52 -10.52 -1.30
C GLY A 45 -7.17 -10.95 -2.73
N LEU A 46 -5.89 -10.79 -3.10
CA LEU A 46 -5.32 -11.33 -4.33
C LEU A 46 -4.54 -12.61 -4.00
N LEU A 47 -5.05 -13.76 -4.41
CA LEU A 47 -4.42 -15.05 -4.13
C LEU A 47 -3.89 -15.67 -5.42
N GLY A 48 -2.76 -16.34 -5.32
CA GLY A 48 -2.12 -17.05 -6.43
C GLY A 48 -0.65 -17.34 -6.13
N PRO A 49 0.00 -18.20 -6.92
CA PRO A 49 1.42 -18.53 -6.74
C PRO A 49 2.31 -17.31 -6.92
N ASN A 50 3.58 -17.42 -6.46
CA ASN A 50 4.57 -16.37 -6.68
C ASN A 50 4.82 -16.18 -8.17
N GLY A 51 5.03 -14.92 -8.59
CA GLY A 51 5.26 -14.57 -9.99
C GLY A 51 4.01 -14.52 -10.89
N VAL A 52 2.80 -14.70 -10.33
CA VAL A 52 1.54 -14.66 -11.13
C VAL A 52 1.06 -13.23 -11.45
N GLY A 53 1.78 -12.20 -11.00
CA GLY A 53 1.44 -10.81 -11.29
C GLY A 53 0.73 -10.05 -10.14
N LYS A 54 0.70 -10.57 -8.90
CA LYS A 54 0.08 -9.86 -7.76
C LYS A 54 0.72 -8.49 -7.51
N SER A 55 2.04 -8.44 -7.32
CA SER A 55 2.77 -7.18 -7.14
C SER A 55 2.72 -6.28 -8.38
N THR A 56 2.60 -6.87 -9.57
CA THR A 56 2.41 -6.13 -10.83
C THR A 56 1.10 -5.33 -10.81
N ILE A 57 0.01 -5.90 -10.27
CA ILE A 57 -1.26 -5.20 -10.11
C ILE A 57 -1.08 -3.99 -9.18
N PHE A 58 -0.37 -4.12 -8.06
CA PHE A 58 -0.08 -3.00 -7.16
C PHE A 58 0.75 -1.91 -7.85
N ASN A 59 1.76 -2.30 -8.62
CA ASN A 59 2.58 -1.37 -9.40
C ASN A 59 1.77 -0.62 -10.48
N LEU A 60 0.78 -1.26 -11.08
CA LEU A 60 -0.16 -0.62 -12.00
C LEU A 60 -1.09 0.36 -11.28
N ILE A 61 -1.61 0.00 -10.10
CA ILE A 61 -2.49 0.87 -9.31
C ILE A 61 -1.71 2.11 -8.81
N THR A 62 -0.49 1.92 -8.32
CA THR A 62 0.34 3.03 -7.85
C THR A 62 0.86 3.91 -8.98
N GLY A 63 0.91 3.42 -10.21
CA GLY A 63 1.45 4.12 -11.38
C GLY A 63 2.96 3.95 -11.55
N LEU A 64 3.56 2.98 -10.85
CA LEU A 64 4.94 2.57 -11.08
C LEU A 64 5.11 1.86 -12.44
N LEU A 65 4.04 1.19 -12.86
CA LEU A 65 3.92 0.59 -14.20
C LEU A 65 2.68 1.16 -14.91
N SER A 66 2.75 1.18 -16.24
CA SER A 66 1.60 1.48 -17.10
C SER A 66 1.15 0.20 -17.79
N PRO A 67 -0.15 -0.05 -17.96
CA PRO A 67 -0.62 -1.19 -18.71
C PRO A 67 -0.39 -0.99 -20.21
N ASP A 68 -0.19 -2.06 -20.96
CA ASP A 68 -0.16 -2.01 -22.43
C ASP A 68 -1.55 -1.72 -23.00
N TYR A 69 -2.59 -2.31 -22.38
CA TYR A 69 -4.00 -2.12 -22.73
C TYR A 69 -4.85 -2.05 -21.47
N GLY A 70 -6.00 -1.39 -21.60
CA GLY A 70 -6.99 -1.25 -20.54
C GLY A 70 -6.89 0.07 -19.79
N SER A 71 -7.78 0.24 -18.82
CA SER A 71 -7.99 1.50 -18.11
C SER A 71 -8.02 1.28 -16.60
N ILE A 72 -7.39 2.18 -15.86
CA ILE A 72 -7.40 2.21 -14.40
C ILE A 72 -8.16 3.45 -13.95
N PHE A 73 -9.21 3.26 -13.18
CA PHE A 73 -10.01 4.34 -12.61
C PHE A 73 -9.89 4.34 -11.09
N ILE A 74 -9.66 5.53 -10.52
CA ILE A 74 -9.71 5.77 -9.08
C ILE A 74 -10.74 6.86 -8.84
N ASN A 75 -11.73 6.62 -7.98
CA ASN A 75 -12.88 7.51 -7.78
C ASN A 75 -13.59 7.92 -9.10
N SER A 76 -13.67 6.98 -10.07
CA SER A 76 -14.22 7.18 -11.41
C SER A 76 -13.38 8.11 -12.31
N GLU A 77 -12.18 8.51 -11.91
CA GLU A 77 -11.23 9.27 -12.72
C GLU A 77 -10.22 8.34 -13.38
N LEU A 78 -10.00 8.47 -14.69
CA LEU A 78 -9.00 7.69 -15.44
C LEU A 78 -7.60 8.16 -15.05
N VAL A 79 -6.77 7.23 -14.53
CA VAL A 79 -5.47 7.56 -13.94
C VAL A 79 -4.27 7.03 -14.71
N ASN A 80 -4.44 6.43 -15.88
CA ASN A 80 -3.35 5.81 -16.62
C ASN A 80 -2.14 6.74 -16.84
N LYS A 81 -2.40 8.03 -17.08
CA LYS A 81 -1.36 9.05 -17.31
C LYS A 81 -0.84 9.74 -16.04
N TYR A 82 -1.44 9.47 -14.87
CA TYR A 82 -0.99 10.09 -13.63
C TYR A 82 0.27 9.41 -13.10
N PRO A 83 1.35 10.17 -12.85
CA PRO A 83 2.55 9.61 -12.24
C PRO A 83 2.30 9.22 -10.78
N ILE A 84 3.18 8.38 -10.23
CA ILE A 84 3.05 7.78 -8.89
C ILE A 84 2.77 8.83 -7.80
N TYR A 85 3.49 9.96 -7.78
CA TYR A 85 3.34 10.97 -6.74
C TYR A 85 1.96 11.64 -6.78
N GLN A 86 1.38 11.84 -7.97
CA GLN A 86 0.03 12.38 -8.09
C GLN A 86 -1.02 11.36 -7.64
N ARG A 87 -0.84 10.08 -7.97
CA ARG A 87 -1.77 9.03 -7.52
C ARG A 87 -1.75 8.88 -6.01
N THR A 88 -0.56 8.89 -5.39
CA THR A 88 -0.44 8.75 -3.93
C THR A 88 -1.00 9.95 -3.19
N LEU A 89 -0.71 11.17 -3.60
CA LEU A 89 -1.18 12.38 -2.92
C LEU A 89 -2.65 12.68 -3.21
N LYS A 90 -3.05 12.72 -4.50
CA LYS A 90 -4.43 13.09 -4.90
C LYS A 90 -5.46 12.06 -4.47
N PHE A 91 -5.17 10.78 -4.67
CA PHE A 91 -6.13 9.69 -4.38
C PHE A 91 -5.88 9.01 -3.03
N LYS A 92 -4.89 9.48 -2.28
CA LYS A 92 -4.55 8.96 -0.96
C LYS A 92 -4.34 7.44 -0.99
N ILE A 93 -3.36 6.98 -1.78
CA ILE A 93 -2.96 5.58 -1.83
C ILE A 93 -1.80 5.37 -0.86
N GLY A 94 -1.99 4.49 0.11
CA GLY A 94 -0.91 3.93 0.94
C GLY A 94 -0.43 2.61 0.34
N PHE A 95 0.87 2.38 0.34
CA PHE A 95 1.45 1.13 -0.15
C PHE A 95 2.46 0.56 0.83
N VAL A 96 2.27 -0.69 1.20
CA VAL A 96 3.18 -1.49 2.01
C VAL A 96 3.81 -2.53 1.09
N PRO A 97 5.07 -2.35 0.66
CA PRO A 97 5.75 -3.30 -0.21
C PRO A 97 6.14 -4.58 0.55
N GLN A 98 6.45 -5.64 -0.19
CA GLN A 98 6.95 -6.88 0.37
C GLN A 98 8.27 -6.68 1.13
N TYR A 99 9.18 -5.89 0.57
CA TYR A 99 10.49 -5.54 1.14
C TYR A 99 10.71 -4.03 1.16
N GLY A 100 11.49 -3.55 2.14
CA GLY A 100 11.82 -2.12 2.28
C GLY A 100 10.63 -1.27 2.73
N GLY A 101 10.50 -0.07 2.15
CA GLY A 101 9.44 0.90 2.48
C GLY A 101 9.78 1.79 3.67
N PHE A 102 11.06 1.83 4.10
CA PHE A 102 11.58 2.70 5.15
C PHE A 102 13.04 3.09 4.89
N PHE A 103 13.51 4.14 5.52
CA PHE A 103 14.91 4.60 5.48
C PHE A 103 15.70 3.89 6.58
N HIS A 104 16.70 3.11 6.20
CA HIS A 104 17.46 2.25 7.09
C HIS A 104 18.21 3.01 8.20
N ASP A 105 18.80 4.15 7.85
CA ASP A 105 19.63 4.95 8.76
C ASP A 105 18.86 5.95 9.61
N LEU A 106 17.57 6.11 9.36
CA LEU A 106 16.69 6.94 10.16
C LEU A 106 16.07 6.12 11.31
N THR A 107 15.79 6.79 12.43
CA THR A 107 15.03 6.21 13.56
C THR A 107 13.58 5.95 13.15
N VAL A 108 12.81 5.24 13.98
CA VAL A 108 11.37 5.05 13.80
C VAL A 108 10.66 6.40 13.68
N TYR A 109 10.95 7.33 14.61
CA TYR A 109 10.38 8.67 14.60
C TYR A 109 10.74 9.45 13.34
N GLU A 110 12.02 9.47 12.96
CA GLU A 110 12.49 10.18 11.77
C GLU A 110 11.90 9.63 10.46
N ASN A 111 11.71 8.32 10.36
CA ASN A 111 11.02 7.69 9.23
C ASN A 111 9.61 8.21 9.05
N LEU A 112 8.83 8.24 10.13
CA LEU A 112 7.45 8.76 10.10
C LEU A 112 7.45 10.26 9.83
N LYS A 113 8.36 11.02 10.47
CA LYS A 113 8.50 12.46 10.30
C LYS A 113 8.81 12.84 8.87
N ALA A 114 9.73 12.15 8.19
CA ALA A 114 10.10 12.42 6.80
C ALA A 114 8.90 12.39 5.85
N ILE A 115 8.00 11.42 6.01
CA ILE A 115 6.79 11.35 5.19
C ILE A 115 5.72 12.33 5.65
N ALA A 116 5.59 12.53 6.96
CA ALA A 116 4.61 13.46 7.52
C ALA A 116 4.92 14.91 7.12
N GLU A 117 6.18 15.32 7.04
CA GLU A 117 6.59 16.67 6.60
C GLU A 117 6.17 16.99 5.17
N ILE A 118 6.20 16.00 4.28
CA ILE A 118 5.77 16.16 2.89
C ILE A 118 4.24 16.29 2.78
N THR A 119 3.49 15.67 3.70
CA THR A 119 2.04 15.46 3.52
C THR A 119 1.18 16.24 4.49
N ILE A 120 1.73 16.69 5.64
CA ILE A 120 1.01 17.37 6.72
C ILE A 120 1.69 18.71 7.04
N HIS A 121 1.08 19.81 6.62
CA HIS A 121 1.64 21.16 6.80
C HIS A 121 1.59 21.66 8.25
N ASN A 122 0.51 21.34 8.98
CA ASN A 122 0.36 21.76 10.37
C ASN A 122 1.27 20.95 11.29
N LYS A 123 2.23 21.61 11.94
CA LYS A 123 3.24 20.95 12.79
C LYS A 123 2.63 20.20 13.98
N SER A 124 1.71 20.83 14.72
CA SER A 124 1.10 20.20 15.91
C SER A 124 0.33 18.94 15.55
N PHE A 125 -0.49 19.00 14.48
CA PHE A 125 -1.22 17.84 13.99
C PHE A 125 -0.30 16.74 13.45
N ARG A 126 0.83 17.12 12.83
CA ARG A 126 1.84 16.17 12.34
C ARG A 126 2.48 15.41 13.49
N ASP A 127 2.92 16.13 14.55
CA ASP A 127 3.60 15.53 15.69
C ASP A 127 2.64 14.59 16.45
N GLU A 128 1.39 15.02 16.68
CA GLU A 128 0.34 14.19 17.26
C GLU A 128 0.06 12.92 16.45
N LYS A 129 0.01 13.05 15.11
CA LYS A 129 -0.20 11.91 14.22
C LYS A 129 0.92 10.90 14.30
N ILE A 130 2.18 11.37 14.34
CA ILE A 130 3.36 10.50 14.48
C ILE A 130 3.29 9.74 15.80
N ASP A 131 3.07 10.46 16.91
CA ASP A 131 3.01 9.86 18.25
C ASP A 131 1.88 8.82 18.34
N SER A 132 0.71 9.16 17.81
CA SER A 132 -0.43 8.23 17.74
C SER A 132 -0.11 6.95 16.96
N LEU A 133 0.62 7.04 15.86
CA LEU A 133 1.01 5.87 15.07
C LEU A 133 2.09 5.04 15.78
N ILE A 134 3.08 5.67 16.40
CA ILE A 134 4.11 4.98 17.17
C ILE A 134 3.45 4.16 18.29
N SER A 135 2.57 4.77 19.05
CA SER A 135 1.85 4.09 20.14
C SER A 135 0.91 3.01 19.62
N LYS A 136 0.12 3.29 18.57
CA LYS A 136 -0.81 2.32 17.97
C LYS A 136 -0.11 1.05 17.49
N PHE A 137 1.12 1.16 17.00
CA PHE A 137 1.90 0.01 16.52
C PHE A 137 2.89 -0.52 17.56
N GLU A 138 2.81 -0.04 18.82
CA GLU A 138 3.68 -0.49 19.93
C GLU A 138 5.17 -0.35 19.58
N LEU A 139 5.54 0.80 19.03
CA LEU A 139 6.92 1.13 18.65
C LEU A 139 7.57 2.13 19.62
N ASP A 140 6.90 2.45 20.74
CA ASP A 140 7.36 3.45 21.73
C ASP A 140 8.76 3.13 22.25
N ALA A 141 9.00 1.87 22.62
CA ALA A 141 10.30 1.40 23.16
C ALA A 141 11.46 1.51 22.15
N VAL A 142 11.15 1.61 20.85
CA VAL A 142 12.15 1.67 19.78
C VAL A 142 12.06 2.97 18.96
N ARG A 143 11.36 3.99 19.50
CA ARG A 143 11.11 5.28 18.85
C ARG A 143 12.38 5.91 18.26
N ASP A 144 13.46 5.93 19.04
CA ASP A 144 14.72 6.57 18.71
C ASP A 144 15.79 5.57 18.21
N ILE A 145 15.40 4.33 17.92
CA ILE A 145 16.26 3.30 17.36
C ILE A 145 16.22 3.39 15.84
N LYS A 146 17.39 3.34 15.19
CA LYS A 146 17.50 3.29 13.72
C LYS A 146 16.81 2.04 13.18
N ALA A 147 16.09 2.20 12.07
CA ALA A 147 15.31 1.13 11.46
C ALA A 147 16.15 -0.10 11.06
N THR A 148 17.45 0.08 10.80
CA THR A 148 18.36 -1.04 10.54
C THR A 148 18.42 -2.05 11.68
N PHE A 149 18.31 -1.60 12.96
CA PHE A 149 18.42 -2.44 14.15
C PHE A 149 17.09 -3.04 14.63
N LEU A 150 15.98 -2.71 13.97
CA LEU A 150 14.67 -3.26 14.32
C LEU A 150 14.56 -4.74 13.96
N SER A 151 13.78 -5.49 14.74
CA SER A 151 13.36 -6.85 14.37
C SER A 151 12.48 -6.85 13.11
N GLY A 152 12.32 -8.01 12.45
CA GLY A 152 11.47 -8.12 11.27
C GLY A 152 10.02 -7.66 11.51
N GLY A 153 9.45 -8.03 12.67
CA GLY A 153 8.12 -7.60 13.08
C GLY A 153 8.02 -6.08 13.30
N GLN A 154 9.02 -5.48 13.97
CA GLN A 154 9.07 -4.02 14.18
C GLN A 154 9.23 -3.27 12.85
N LYS A 155 10.08 -3.77 11.93
CA LYS A 155 10.20 -3.21 10.57
C LYS A 155 8.86 -3.23 9.84
N LYS A 156 8.11 -4.33 9.94
CA LYS A 156 6.80 -4.44 9.31
C LYS A 156 5.78 -3.48 9.92
N LYS A 157 5.75 -3.36 11.26
CA LYS A 157 4.93 -2.36 11.97
C LYS A 157 5.26 -0.94 11.50
N LEU A 158 6.56 -0.61 11.39
CA LEU A 158 7.02 0.71 10.91
C LEU A 158 6.53 1.01 9.48
N VAL A 159 6.69 0.07 8.54
CA VAL A 159 6.24 0.26 7.14
C VAL A 159 4.74 0.48 7.06
N ILE A 160 3.95 -0.25 7.85
CA ILE A 160 2.50 -0.07 7.90
C ILE A 160 2.16 1.31 8.49
N ALA A 161 2.83 1.72 9.57
CA ALA A 161 2.65 3.04 10.16
C ALA A 161 2.98 4.18 9.17
N ILE A 162 4.07 4.06 8.40
CA ILE A 162 4.44 4.98 7.33
C ILE A 162 3.33 5.06 6.27
N ALA A 163 2.80 3.92 5.82
CA ALA A 163 1.74 3.91 4.82
C ALA A 163 0.42 4.54 5.31
N LEU A 164 0.21 4.58 6.62
CA LEU A 164 -0.99 5.15 7.26
C LEU A 164 -0.85 6.65 7.60
N ILE A 165 0.34 7.24 7.48
CA ILE A 165 0.57 8.64 7.88
C ILE A 165 -0.35 9.62 7.15
N THR A 166 -0.69 9.33 5.89
CA THR A 166 -1.51 10.18 5.01
C THR A 166 -3.01 9.92 5.09
N ASP A 167 -3.47 9.07 6.02
CA ASP A 167 -4.87 8.59 6.09
C ASP A 167 -5.37 8.08 4.73
N PRO A 168 -4.78 6.99 4.21
CA PRO A 168 -5.06 6.51 2.87
C PRO A 168 -6.52 6.08 2.70
N LYS A 169 -7.08 6.34 1.50
CA LYS A 169 -8.40 5.85 1.09
C LYS A 169 -8.32 4.46 0.47
N ILE A 170 -7.17 4.15 -0.12
CA ILE A 170 -6.82 2.83 -0.65
C ILE A 170 -5.51 2.42 0.02
N LEU A 171 -5.50 1.27 0.67
CA LEU A 171 -4.30 0.68 1.25
C LEU A 171 -3.96 -0.61 0.49
N LEU A 172 -2.77 -0.65 -0.09
CA LEU A 172 -2.21 -1.79 -0.79
C LEU A 172 -1.19 -2.49 0.11
N LEU A 173 -1.37 -3.79 0.34
CA LEU A 173 -0.50 -4.59 1.18
C LEU A 173 0.06 -5.75 0.35
N ASP A 174 1.36 -5.71 0.05
CA ASP A 174 2.04 -6.77 -0.69
C ASP A 174 2.72 -7.73 0.29
N GLU A 175 2.17 -8.93 0.43
CA GLU A 175 2.61 -9.97 1.35
C GLU A 175 2.87 -9.44 2.78
N PRO A 176 1.87 -8.80 3.44
CA PRO A 176 2.07 -8.11 4.71
C PRO A 176 2.51 -9.03 5.86
N PHE A 177 2.30 -10.33 5.71
CA PHE A 177 2.64 -11.34 6.73
C PHE A 177 3.87 -12.18 6.36
N ALA A 178 4.51 -11.94 5.23
CA ALA A 178 5.78 -12.58 4.89
C ALA A 178 6.83 -12.19 5.96
N ALA A 179 7.47 -13.17 6.56
CA ALA A 179 8.42 -13.02 7.67
C ALA A 179 7.83 -12.79 9.09
N LEU A 180 6.52 -12.91 9.28
CA LEU A 180 5.98 -13.12 10.62
C LEU A 180 5.94 -14.61 10.90
N ASP A 181 6.57 -15.05 12.00
CA ASP A 181 6.43 -16.43 12.49
C ASP A 181 4.93 -16.75 12.65
N VAL A 182 4.49 -17.85 12.06
CA VAL A 182 3.09 -18.30 12.06
C VAL A 182 2.53 -18.46 13.49
N MET A 183 3.41 -18.52 14.50
CA MET A 183 3.05 -18.62 15.92
C MET A 183 2.61 -17.28 16.56
N THR A 184 2.78 -16.15 15.88
CA THR A 184 2.46 -14.81 16.44
C THR A 184 1.13 -14.26 15.95
N VAL A 185 0.43 -14.97 15.08
CA VAL A 185 -0.91 -14.57 14.61
C VAL A 185 -1.94 -15.31 15.49
N LYS A 186 -2.25 -14.72 16.64
CA LYS A 186 -3.46 -15.06 17.42
C LYS A 186 -4.52 -14.01 17.20
#